data_b7f059eb654725c2377ad9ec51da6bb6
#
_entry.id   b7f059eb654725c2377ad9ec51da6bb6
#
_cell.length_a   1.000
_cell.length_b   1.000
_cell.length_c   1.000
_cell.angle_alpha   90.00
_cell.angle_beta   90.00
_cell.angle_gamma   90.00
#
_symmetry.space_group_name_H-M   'P 1'
#
loop_
_entity.id
_entity.type
_entity.pdbx_description
1 polymer ?
#
loop_
_entity_poly.entity_id
_entity_poly.type
_entity_poly.pdbx_seq_one_letter_code
_entity_poly.pdbx_strand_id
1 'polypeptide(L)'
;MSERTAAVRRAIAKGGILVWVLVAIILALLLGSVTFAKRIHLFSLRTWWTLEIPAGHLVPLPVGRVFATFSDLFSQFLSFSIPLIIIGLVTPAIADLGRGAGKWLGITTAIAYTSTLFSGFLTYGVCAALFPRLLASTSLSDVEEPDSALETYFHIEMPAAVPVMTALLLSFVIGIGLSLIPRGVLRKGFIEFRAIITRLIERIVIPLLPLHIFGIFLDLTYTGKAWAVMRTLLRVVVVVLVLELVILSVQYAVGRKNPARALGMMMPAYLTALGTSSSAATIPVTLAQTKRNGVSDAVASFTVPLCATIHLAGSTSKIFAFAFAIVFTQGLGVSAVQWVGFIFMLGITMVAAPGVPGGAIMAATGLLSSMLGFDDAQVALMIATYIAMDSFGTATNVTGDGAIAIIVDRLAGGRLGADGDPENARELSFDGMKYLDRVSVEGVVSPEELAASAEAAGPDAAS
;
A
#
# COMPACT_ATOMS: atom_id res chain seq x y z
N MET A 1 18.27 -22.45 23.79
CA MET A 1 18.02 -21.47 22.72
C MET A 1 18.11 -20.11 23.34
N SER A 2 19.11 -19.27 22.97
CA SER A 2 19.47 -18.08 23.76
C SER A 2 18.35 -17.02 23.71
N GLU A 3 18.23 -16.23 24.82
CA GLU A 3 17.29 -15.09 24.90
C GLU A 3 17.41 -14.10 23.73
N ARG A 4 18.61 -13.98 23.16
CA ARG A 4 18.85 -13.19 21.93
C ARG A 4 18.08 -13.72 20.73
N THR A 5 17.99 -15.05 20.53
CA THR A 5 17.25 -15.66 19.42
C THR A 5 15.72 -15.46 19.60
N ALA A 6 15.24 -15.49 20.83
CA ALA A 6 13.83 -15.20 21.15
C ALA A 6 13.48 -13.72 21.01
N ALA A 7 14.42 -12.82 21.32
CA ALA A 7 14.25 -11.37 21.14
C ALA A 7 14.25 -11.00 19.63
N VAL A 8 15.15 -11.58 18.85
CA VAL A 8 15.18 -11.39 17.39
C VAL A 8 13.90 -11.95 16.73
N ARG A 9 13.44 -13.14 17.11
CA ARG A 9 12.16 -13.69 16.62
C ARG A 9 10.97 -12.79 16.98
N ARG A 10 10.93 -12.22 18.18
CA ARG A 10 9.88 -11.28 18.60
C ARG A 10 9.98 -9.95 17.85
N ALA A 11 11.17 -9.43 17.58
CA ALA A 11 11.38 -8.23 16.79
C ALA A 11 10.97 -8.44 15.33
N ILE A 12 11.33 -9.58 14.73
CA ILE A 12 10.95 -9.96 13.36
C ILE A 12 9.43 -10.16 13.25
N ALA A 13 8.79 -10.80 14.23
CA ALA A 13 7.33 -10.97 14.27
C ALA A 13 6.59 -9.63 14.46
N LYS A 14 7.21 -8.65 15.15
CA LYS A 14 6.68 -7.29 15.34
C LYS A 14 6.98 -6.34 14.18
N GLY A 15 8.01 -6.61 13.37
CA GLY A 15 8.47 -5.73 12.30
C GLY A 15 7.58 -5.72 11.04
N GLY A 16 6.56 -6.56 11.00
CA GLY A 16 5.65 -6.64 9.86
C GLY A 16 6.35 -7.01 8.54
N ILE A 17 5.63 -6.84 7.41
CA ILE A 17 6.12 -7.16 6.06
C ILE A 17 7.35 -6.35 5.64
N LEU A 18 7.46 -5.09 6.09
CA LEU A 18 8.57 -4.20 5.77
C LEU A 18 9.93 -4.83 6.12
N VAL A 19 10.05 -5.40 7.32
CA VAL A 19 11.31 -6.03 7.75
C VAL A 19 11.67 -7.21 6.85
N TRP A 20 10.70 -8.04 6.50
CA TRP A 20 10.93 -9.18 5.62
C TRP A 20 11.32 -8.77 4.20
N VAL A 21 10.72 -7.71 3.66
CA VAL A 21 11.07 -7.14 2.35
C VAL A 21 12.48 -6.56 2.37
N LEU A 22 12.83 -5.77 3.37
CA LEU A 22 14.19 -5.24 3.51
C LEU A 22 15.23 -6.34 3.68
N VAL A 23 14.94 -7.36 4.48
CA VAL A 23 15.80 -8.55 4.63
C VAL A 23 15.96 -9.26 3.28
N ALA A 24 14.87 -9.44 2.52
CA ALA A 24 14.92 -10.07 1.19
C ALA A 24 15.81 -9.28 0.22
N ILE A 25 15.66 -7.94 0.16
CA ILE A 25 16.50 -7.08 -0.68
C ILE A 25 17.98 -7.17 -0.26
N ILE A 26 18.26 -7.01 1.04
CA ILE A 26 19.64 -7.07 1.55
C ILE A 26 20.28 -8.43 1.27
N LEU A 27 19.55 -9.52 1.51
CA LEU A 27 20.06 -10.87 1.24
C LEU A 27 20.30 -11.09 -0.25
N ALA A 28 19.39 -10.64 -1.12
CA ALA A 28 19.56 -10.74 -2.57
C ALA A 28 20.81 -9.97 -3.04
N LEU A 29 20.99 -8.74 -2.56
CA LEU A 29 22.16 -7.91 -2.86
C LEU A 29 23.45 -8.54 -2.34
N LEU A 30 23.48 -9.04 -1.12
CA LEU A 30 24.67 -9.67 -0.53
C LEU A 30 25.02 -10.97 -1.24
N LEU A 31 24.05 -11.87 -1.39
CA LEU A 31 24.28 -13.21 -1.96
C LEU A 31 24.54 -13.15 -3.45
N GLY A 32 23.91 -12.22 -4.18
CA GLY A 32 24.10 -12.06 -5.62
C GLY A 32 25.35 -11.27 -5.99
N SER A 33 25.82 -10.34 -5.12
CA SER A 33 27.02 -9.52 -5.39
C SER A 33 28.34 -10.23 -5.02
N VAL A 34 28.28 -11.25 -4.17
CA VAL A 34 29.49 -11.99 -3.80
C VAL A 34 29.88 -12.94 -4.93
N THR A 35 31.02 -12.68 -5.55
CA THR A 35 31.61 -13.54 -6.60
C THR A 35 32.93 -14.10 -6.15
N PHE A 36 33.19 -15.36 -6.45
CA PHE A 36 34.45 -16.03 -6.20
C PHE A 36 35.28 -16.09 -7.49
N ALA A 37 36.45 -15.49 -7.45
CA ALA A 37 37.39 -15.52 -8.60
C ALA A 37 38.03 -16.89 -8.86
N LYS A 38 38.04 -17.78 -7.85
CA LYS A 38 38.58 -19.13 -7.94
C LYS A 38 37.63 -20.13 -7.27
N ARG A 39 37.67 -21.41 -7.77
CA ARG A 39 36.96 -22.52 -7.09
C ARG A 39 37.49 -22.67 -5.67
N ILE A 40 36.62 -22.71 -4.70
CA ILE A 40 36.97 -22.95 -3.29
C ILE A 40 36.58 -24.39 -2.97
N HIS A 41 37.60 -25.22 -2.67
CA HIS A 41 37.41 -26.57 -2.15
C HIS A 41 37.07 -26.45 -0.65
N LEU A 42 35.84 -26.66 -0.27
CA LEU A 42 35.42 -26.59 1.13
C LEU A 42 35.66 -27.91 1.88
N PHE A 43 35.55 -29.02 1.23
CA PHE A 43 35.71 -30.33 1.87
C PHE A 43 35.86 -31.46 0.83
N SER A 44 36.78 -32.37 1.07
CA SER A 44 36.95 -33.61 0.29
C SER A 44 36.83 -34.78 1.25
N LEU A 45 35.70 -35.47 1.29
CA LEU A 45 35.57 -36.79 1.90
C LEU A 45 35.72 -37.84 0.79
N ARG A 46 36.87 -38.54 0.83
CA ARG A 46 37.19 -39.77 0.09
C ARG A 46 36.20 -40.15 -1.03
N THR A 47 36.58 -39.81 -2.24
CA THR A 47 36.19 -40.38 -3.55
C THR A 47 34.79 -40.17 -4.11
N TRP A 48 33.77 -39.71 -3.39
CA TRP A 48 32.40 -39.68 -3.92
C TRP A 48 31.69 -38.30 -3.86
N TRP A 49 32.12 -37.38 -3.00
CA TRP A 49 31.49 -36.06 -2.86
C TRP A 49 32.54 -34.98 -2.65
N THR A 50 32.79 -34.18 -3.66
CA THR A 50 33.53 -32.92 -3.54
C THR A 50 32.52 -31.78 -3.50
N LEU A 51 32.42 -31.04 -2.38
CA LEU A 51 31.65 -29.80 -2.32
C LEU A 51 32.56 -28.68 -2.83
N GLU A 52 32.47 -28.38 -4.12
CA GLU A 52 33.15 -27.27 -4.74
C GLU A 52 32.19 -26.09 -4.91
N ILE A 53 32.57 -24.89 -4.46
CA ILE A 53 31.92 -23.67 -4.89
C ILE A 53 32.59 -23.29 -6.22
N PRO A 54 31.85 -23.34 -7.34
CA PRO A 54 32.41 -22.94 -8.64
C PRO A 54 32.81 -21.48 -8.62
N ALA A 55 33.77 -21.05 -9.40
CA ALA A 55 34.05 -19.65 -9.65
C ALA A 55 32.78 -19.03 -10.23
N GLY A 56 32.34 -17.89 -9.69
CA GLY A 56 31.10 -17.23 -10.05
C GLY A 56 30.35 -16.64 -8.83
N HIS A 57 29.06 -16.40 -8.99
CA HIS A 57 28.24 -15.89 -7.90
C HIS A 57 28.09 -16.89 -6.73
N LEU A 58 28.01 -16.40 -5.52
CA LEU A 58 27.83 -17.22 -4.31
C LEU A 58 26.56 -18.10 -4.39
N VAL A 59 25.49 -17.59 -4.98
CA VAL A 59 24.32 -18.40 -5.33
C VAL A 59 24.60 -19.06 -6.68
N PRO A 60 24.67 -20.39 -6.78
CA PRO A 60 24.86 -21.05 -8.07
C PRO A 60 23.73 -20.77 -9.04
N LEU A 61 24.01 -20.64 -10.33
CA LEU A 61 23.03 -20.36 -11.38
C LEU A 61 21.75 -21.23 -11.32
N PRO A 62 21.83 -22.58 -11.11
CA PRO A 62 20.62 -23.39 -10.98
C PRO A 62 19.71 -22.98 -9.82
N VAL A 63 20.29 -22.55 -8.69
CA VAL A 63 19.54 -22.10 -7.53
C VAL A 63 18.91 -20.73 -7.82
N GLY A 64 19.65 -19.82 -8.45
CA GLY A 64 19.13 -18.53 -8.91
C GLY A 64 17.91 -18.71 -9.85
N ARG A 65 17.98 -19.65 -10.78
CA ARG A 65 16.88 -19.99 -11.71
C ARG A 65 15.61 -20.50 -10.98
N VAL A 66 15.73 -21.19 -9.85
CA VAL A 66 14.57 -21.57 -9.02
C VAL A 66 13.85 -20.33 -8.50
N PHE A 67 14.60 -19.35 -8.00
CA PHE A 67 14.01 -18.11 -7.52
C PHE A 67 13.43 -17.27 -8.67
N ALA A 68 14.07 -17.22 -9.82
CA ALA A 68 13.55 -16.57 -11.02
C ALA A 68 12.23 -17.22 -11.48
N THR A 69 12.18 -18.56 -11.52
CA THR A 69 10.95 -19.31 -11.86
C THR A 69 9.82 -19.02 -10.87
N PHE A 70 10.14 -19.02 -9.57
CA PHE A 70 9.13 -18.64 -8.57
C PHE A 70 8.62 -17.21 -8.76
N SER A 71 9.53 -16.26 -9.02
CA SER A 71 9.17 -14.86 -9.23
C SER A 71 8.30 -14.66 -10.46
N ASP A 72 8.60 -15.37 -11.55
CA ASP A 72 7.77 -15.36 -12.76
C ASP A 72 6.36 -15.91 -12.49
N LEU A 73 6.26 -17.10 -11.89
CA LEU A 73 4.96 -17.69 -11.52
C LEU A 73 4.15 -16.78 -10.60
N PHE A 74 4.81 -16.12 -9.66
CA PHE A 74 4.13 -15.21 -8.75
C PHE A 74 3.68 -13.92 -9.46
N SER A 75 4.46 -13.38 -10.41
CA SER A 75 4.07 -12.27 -11.27
C SER A 75 2.83 -12.62 -12.09
N GLN A 76 2.81 -13.80 -12.71
CA GLN A 76 1.65 -14.29 -13.47
C GLN A 76 0.41 -14.43 -12.57
N PHE A 77 0.58 -14.98 -11.37
CA PHE A 77 -0.50 -15.07 -10.38
C PHE A 77 -1.01 -13.69 -9.94
N LEU A 78 -0.11 -12.71 -9.74
CA LEU A 78 -0.51 -11.34 -9.45
C LEU A 78 -1.30 -10.74 -10.61
N SER A 79 -0.81 -10.86 -11.84
CA SER A 79 -1.48 -10.35 -13.05
C SER A 79 -2.89 -10.95 -13.22
N PHE A 80 -3.05 -12.25 -12.98
CA PHE A 80 -4.38 -12.91 -12.91
C PHE A 80 -5.26 -12.31 -11.80
N SER A 81 -4.69 -12.03 -10.65
CA SER A 81 -5.46 -11.58 -9.48
C SER A 81 -5.88 -10.11 -9.53
N ILE A 82 -5.17 -9.26 -10.29
CA ILE A 82 -5.41 -7.81 -10.34
C ILE A 82 -6.86 -7.44 -10.66
N PRO A 83 -7.53 -7.96 -11.72
CA PRO A 83 -8.91 -7.61 -12.01
C PRO A 83 -9.89 -8.05 -10.90
N LEU A 84 -9.62 -9.19 -10.27
CA LEU A 84 -10.40 -9.69 -9.14
C LEU A 84 -10.25 -8.77 -7.92
N ILE A 85 -9.05 -8.30 -7.64
CA ILE A 85 -8.75 -7.34 -6.58
C ILE A 85 -9.51 -6.03 -6.85
N ILE A 86 -9.47 -5.51 -8.08
CA ILE A 86 -10.19 -4.29 -8.46
C ILE A 86 -11.69 -4.47 -8.26
N ILE A 87 -12.29 -5.50 -8.83
CA ILE A 87 -13.74 -5.72 -8.72
C ILE A 87 -14.14 -5.93 -7.25
N GLY A 88 -13.39 -6.73 -6.49
CA GLY A 88 -13.70 -7.07 -5.12
C GLY A 88 -13.57 -5.92 -4.13
N LEU A 89 -12.69 -4.96 -4.41
CA LEU A 89 -12.44 -3.82 -3.51
C LEU A 89 -13.17 -2.55 -3.97
N VAL A 90 -13.11 -2.22 -5.27
CA VAL A 90 -13.67 -0.96 -5.80
C VAL A 90 -15.19 -0.99 -5.83
N THR A 91 -15.82 -2.11 -6.22
CA THR A 91 -17.30 -2.18 -6.30
C THR A 91 -17.97 -1.91 -4.95
N PRO A 92 -17.61 -2.60 -3.85
CA PRO A 92 -18.22 -2.31 -2.55
C PRO A 92 -17.90 -0.90 -2.05
N ALA A 93 -16.69 -0.39 -2.31
CA ALA A 93 -16.30 0.95 -1.89
C ALA A 93 -17.19 2.02 -2.53
N ILE A 94 -17.44 1.93 -3.86
CA ILE A 94 -18.35 2.84 -4.57
C ILE A 94 -19.78 2.68 -4.07
N ALA A 95 -20.25 1.44 -3.84
CA ALA A 95 -21.58 1.17 -3.31
C ALA A 95 -21.78 1.75 -1.91
N ASP A 96 -20.75 1.77 -1.08
CA ASP A 96 -20.78 2.33 0.27
C ASP A 96 -20.78 3.88 0.24
N LEU A 97 -20.01 4.50 -0.66
CA LEU A 97 -20.00 5.96 -0.85
C LEU A 97 -21.35 6.54 -1.29
N GLY A 98 -22.12 5.81 -2.10
CA GLY A 98 -23.42 6.25 -2.62
C GLY A 98 -24.58 6.15 -1.63
N ARG A 99 -24.39 5.66 -0.39
CA ARG A 99 -25.50 5.38 0.54
C ARG A 99 -25.73 6.52 1.53
N GLY A 100 -26.94 7.08 1.50
CA GLY A 100 -27.49 7.91 2.60
C GLY A 100 -26.54 9.00 3.10
N ALA A 101 -25.60 9.32 2.26
CA ALA A 101 -24.52 10.19 2.55
C ALA A 101 -25.10 11.57 2.74
N GLY A 102 -25.35 11.94 3.96
CA GLY A 102 -25.66 13.30 4.32
C GLY A 102 -24.62 14.22 3.67
N LYS A 103 -24.97 15.47 3.47
CA LYS A 103 -24.14 16.52 2.87
C LYS A 103 -22.66 16.45 3.29
N TRP A 104 -22.38 16.06 4.53
CA TRP A 104 -21.04 16.03 5.11
C TRP A 104 -20.19 14.88 4.63
N LEU A 105 -20.77 13.71 4.33
CA LEU A 105 -20.02 12.61 3.72
C LEU A 105 -19.55 13.02 2.31
N GLY A 106 -20.44 13.59 1.51
CA GLY A 106 -20.07 14.08 0.17
C GLY A 106 -18.99 15.16 0.22
N ILE A 107 -19.10 16.13 1.13
CA ILE A 107 -18.09 17.18 1.31
C ILE A 107 -16.75 16.58 1.77
N THR A 108 -16.74 15.71 2.77
CA THR A 108 -15.50 15.08 3.27
C THR A 108 -14.83 14.25 2.21
N THR A 109 -15.59 13.44 1.47
CA THR A 109 -15.06 12.63 0.35
C THR A 109 -14.48 13.53 -0.76
N ALA A 110 -15.15 14.62 -1.11
CA ALA A 110 -14.65 15.57 -2.10
C ALA A 110 -13.34 16.24 -1.65
N ILE A 111 -13.23 16.62 -0.39
CA ILE A 111 -12.01 17.21 0.19
C ILE A 111 -10.87 16.17 0.20
N ALA A 112 -11.14 14.94 0.66
CA ALA A 112 -10.16 13.86 0.71
C ALA A 112 -9.65 13.52 -0.70
N TYR A 113 -10.55 13.39 -1.68
CA TYR A 113 -10.21 13.15 -3.08
C TYR A 113 -9.39 14.28 -3.68
N THR A 114 -9.81 15.54 -3.48
CA THR A 114 -9.08 16.73 -3.95
C THR A 114 -7.68 16.78 -3.34
N SER A 115 -7.56 16.46 -2.05
CA SER A 115 -6.27 16.38 -1.37
C SER A 115 -5.35 15.29 -1.96
N THR A 116 -5.91 14.14 -2.30
CA THR A 116 -5.19 13.04 -2.96
C THR A 116 -4.74 13.45 -4.36
N LEU A 117 -5.60 14.11 -5.15
CA LEU A 117 -5.22 14.65 -6.46
C LEU A 117 -4.15 15.73 -6.34
N PHE A 118 -4.27 16.64 -5.38
CA PHE A 118 -3.26 17.66 -5.11
C PHE A 118 -1.90 17.02 -4.84
N SER A 119 -1.86 15.95 -4.04
CA SER A 119 -0.64 15.19 -3.78
C SER A 119 -0.04 14.63 -5.08
N GLY A 120 -0.85 14.03 -5.95
CA GLY A 120 -0.42 13.51 -7.25
C GLY A 120 0.14 14.61 -8.16
N PHE A 121 -0.56 15.73 -8.32
CA PHE A 121 -0.11 16.85 -9.18
C PHE A 121 1.13 17.55 -8.64
N LEU A 122 1.22 17.76 -7.32
CA LEU A 122 2.42 18.32 -6.70
C LEU A 122 3.62 17.40 -6.93
N THR A 123 3.43 16.09 -6.74
CA THR A 123 4.48 15.09 -6.98
C THR A 123 4.91 15.09 -8.45
N TYR A 124 3.96 15.17 -9.39
CA TYR A 124 4.25 15.29 -10.82
C TYR A 124 5.12 16.49 -11.12
N GLY A 125 4.72 17.68 -10.65
CA GLY A 125 5.48 18.92 -10.87
C GLY A 125 6.90 18.84 -10.33
N VAL A 126 7.07 18.30 -9.11
CA VAL A 126 8.40 18.17 -8.49
C VAL A 126 9.24 17.11 -9.20
N CYS A 127 8.68 15.95 -9.53
CA CYS A 127 9.41 14.90 -10.26
C CYS A 127 9.82 15.37 -11.65
N ALA A 128 8.94 16.02 -12.41
CA ALA A 128 9.23 16.55 -13.72
C ALA A 128 10.34 17.62 -13.72
N ALA A 129 10.40 18.45 -12.67
CA ALA A 129 11.42 19.46 -12.51
C ALA A 129 12.77 18.91 -11.99
N LEU A 130 12.73 17.94 -11.09
CA LEU A 130 13.90 17.52 -10.31
C LEU A 130 14.59 16.27 -10.89
N PHE A 131 13.83 15.27 -11.35
CA PHE A 131 14.38 13.98 -11.78
C PHE A 131 15.28 14.07 -13.02
N PRO A 132 15.05 14.95 -14.02
CA PRO A 132 16.00 15.11 -15.11
C PRO A 132 17.42 15.50 -14.65
N ARG A 133 17.53 16.23 -13.52
CA ARG A 133 18.83 16.60 -12.94
C ARG A 133 19.35 15.55 -11.95
N LEU A 134 18.46 14.94 -11.18
CA LEU A 134 18.81 14.04 -10.10
C LEU A 134 19.15 12.63 -10.61
N LEU A 135 18.49 12.18 -11.67
CA LEU A 135 18.58 10.83 -12.22
C LEU A 135 19.32 10.75 -13.57
N ALA A 136 19.72 11.89 -14.17
CA ALA A 136 20.40 11.95 -15.47
C ALA A 136 21.65 11.06 -15.58
N SER A 137 22.35 10.81 -14.46
CA SER A 137 23.53 9.95 -14.42
C SER A 137 23.21 8.45 -14.27
N THR A 138 21.94 8.10 -14.33
CA THR A 138 21.45 6.74 -14.00
C THR A 138 20.55 6.19 -15.12
N SER A 139 20.78 6.62 -16.40
CA SER A 139 20.04 6.03 -17.51
C SER A 139 20.37 4.52 -17.58
N LEU A 140 19.36 3.72 -17.28
CA LEU A 140 19.45 2.24 -17.43
C LEU A 140 19.29 1.83 -18.90
N SER A 141 18.96 2.80 -19.79
CA SER A 141 18.81 2.63 -21.23
C SER A 141 20.12 2.33 -21.97
N ASP A 142 21.27 2.74 -21.40
CA ASP A 142 22.59 2.52 -22.02
C ASP A 142 23.22 1.17 -21.65
N VAL A 143 22.55 0.40 -20.79
CA VAL A 143 22.94 -1.00 -20.52
C VAL A 143 22.16 -1.81 -21.56
N GLU A 144 22.85 -2.27 -22.62
CA GLU A 144 22.33 -3.30 -23.53
C GLU A 144 21.57 -4.31 -22.68
N GLU A 145 20.33 -4.66 -23.08
CA GLU A 145 19.59 -5.70 -22.40
C GLU A 145 20.46 -6.96 -22.42
N PRO A 146 21.12 -7.33 -21.32
CA PRO A 146 21.65 -8.67 -21.25
C PRO A 146 20.41 -9.56 -21.22
N ASP A 147 20.39 -10.58 -22.04
CA ASP A 147 19.47 -11.70 -21.86
C ASP A 147 19.34 -11.96 -20.38
N SER A 148 18.11 -12.05 -19.86
CA SER A 148 17.82 -12.17 -18.43
C SER A 148 18.81 -13.16 -17.82
N ALA A 149 19.68 -12.69 -16.91
CA ALA A 149 20.82 -13.51 -16.44
C ALA A 149 20.32 -14.82 -15.81
N LEU A 150 19.07 -14.82 -15.33
CA LEU A 150 18.40 -15.96 -14.74
C LEU A 150 17.17 -16.37 -15.57
N GLU A 151 17.39 -17.18 -16.62
CA GLU A 151 16.27 -17.82 -17.34
C GLU A 151 15.44 -18.70 -16.39
N THR A 152 14.13 -18.64 -16.51
CA THR A 152 13.22 -19.53 -15.77
C THR A 152 13.33 -20.98 -16.24
N TYR A 153 13.05 -21.95 -15.38
CA TYR A 153 13.00 -23.35 -15.78
C TYR A 153 11.78 -23.68 -16.63
N PHE A 154 10.68 -23.01 -16.34
CA PHE A 154 9.42 -23.09 -17.08
C PHE A 154 8.59 -21.84 -16.82
N HIS A 155 7.70 -21.54 -17.74
CA HIS A 155 6.75 -20.43 -17.68
C HIS A 155 5.33 -20.98 -17.75
N ILE A 156 4.42 -20.44 -16.91
CA ILE A 156 2.99 -20.76 -16.92
C ILE A 156 2.23 -19.47 -17.12
N GLU A 157 1.61 -19.31 -18.27
CA GLU A 157 0.74 -18.15 -18.52
C GLU A 157 -0.53 -18.25 -17.68
N MET A 158 -0.81 -17.19 -16.90
CA MET A 158 -2.05 -17.05 -16.14
C MET A 158 -2.80 -15.78 -16.61
N PRO A 159 -3.51 -15.85 -17.74
CA PRO A 159 -4.16 -14.68 -18.30
C PRO A 159 -5.20 -14.12 -17.33
N ALA A 160 -5.27 -12.80 -17.21
CA ALA A 160 -6.29 -12.12 -16.43
C ALA A 160 -7.70 -12.41 -16.97
N ALA A 161 -8.66 -12.64 -16.07
CA ALA A 161 -10.04 -12.96 -16.45
C ALA A 161 -10.71 -11.87 -17.31
N VAL A 162 -10.35 -10.59 -17.05
CA VAL A 162 -10.77 -9.42 -17.83
C VAL A 162 -9.67 -8.37 -17.83
N PRO A 163 -9.57 -7.51 -18.86
CA PRO A 163 -8.62 -6.40 -18.84
C PRO A 163 -8.87 -5.46 -17.65
N VAL A 164 -7.83 -4.85 -17.13
CA VAL A 164 -7.87 -3.97 -15.94
C VAL A 164 -8.87 -2.83 -16.09
N MET A 165 -8.89 -2.15 -17.24
CA MET A 165 -9.84 -1.06 -17.50
C MET A 165 -11.28 -1.56 -17.53
N THR A 166 -11.52 -2.78 -18.04
CA THR A 166 -12.83 -3.43 -17.99
C THR A 166 -13.24 -3.71 -16.55
N ALA A 167 -12.35 -4.23 -15.72
CA ALA A 167 -12.59 -4.45 -14.29
C ALA A 167 -12.96 -3.16 -13.57
N LEU A 168 -12.25 -2.05 -13.85
CA LEU A 168 -12.56 -0.73 -13.29
C LEU A 168 -13.95 -0.25 -13.72
N LEU A 169 -14.26 -0.26 -15.01
CA LEU A 169 -15.56 0.18 -15.53
C LEU A 169 -16.70 -0.67 -14.96
N LEU A 170 -16.54 -2.00 -14.91
CA LEU A 170 -17.51 -2.90 -14.25
C LEU A 170 -17.70 -2.53 -12.79
N SER A 171 -16.61 -2.25 -12.07
CA SER A 171 -16.68 -1.86 -10.65
C SER A 171 -17.47 -0.56 -10.45
N PHE A 172 -17.31 0.42 -11.34
CA PHE A 172 -18.09 1.65 -11.30
C PHE A 172 -19.56 1.41 -11.60
N VAL A 173 -19.87 0.72 -12.70
CA VAL A 173 -21.26 0.45 -13.10
C VAL A 173 -22.00 -0.33 -12.02
N ILE A 174 -21.39 -1.41 -11.54
CA ILE A 174 -22.00 -2.27 -10.51
C ILE A 174 -22.05 -1.51 -9.17
N GLY A 175 -20.99 -0.82 -8.77
CA GLY A 175 -20.93 -0.05 -7.51
C GLY A 175 -22.00 1.03 -7.43
N ILE A 176 -22.17 1.82 -8.50
CA ILE A 176 -23.25 2.81 -8.60
C ILE A 176 -24.62 2.13 -8.56
N GLY A 177 -24.82 1.05 -9.32
CA GLY A 177 -26.06 0.27 -9.29
C GLY A 177 -26.38 -0.24 -7.87
N LEU A 178 -25.40 -0.76 -7.15
CA LEU A 178 -25.57 -1.26 -5.78
C LEU A 178 -25.85 -0.14 -4.76
N SER A 179 -25.37 1.07 -5.01
CA SER A 179 -25.70 2.23 -4.15
C SER A 179 -27.20 2.57 -4.20
N LEU A 180 -27.86 2.30 -5.35
CA LEU A 180 -29.30 2.52 -5.55
C LEU A 180 -30.17 1.35 -5.03
N ILE A 181 -29.59 0.17 -4.79
CA ILE A 181 -30.29 -1.03 -4.31
C ILE A 181 -29.72 -1.45 -2.93
N PRO A 182 -30.08 -0.77 -1.86
CA PRO A 182 -29.37 -0.91 -0.58
C PRO A 182 -29.55 -2.26 0.14
N ARG A 183 -30.58 -3.05 -0.15
CA ARG A 183 -30.88 -4.32 0.52
C ARG A 183 -30.79 -5.56 -0.41
N GLY A 184 -30.12 -5.43 -1.56
CA GLY A 184 -30.04 -6.51 -2.55
C GLY A 184 -29.10 -7.66 -2.14
N VAL A 185 -29.43 -8.89 -2.58
CA VAL A 185 -28.59 -10.09 -2.41
C VAL A 185 -27.21 -9.89 -3.08
N LEU A 186 -27.18 -9.26 -4.24
CA LEU A 186 -25.92 -8.99 -4.98
C LEU A 186 -24.94 -8.16 -4.15
N ARG A 187 -25.43 -7.20 -3.35
CA ARG A 187 -24.57 -6.42 -2.47
C ARG A 187 -23.91 -7.27 -1.39
N LYS A 188 -24.65 -8.19 -0.76
CA LYS A 188 -24.08 -9.13 0.19
C LYS A 188 -22.99 -9.98 -0.46
N GLY A 189 -23.23 -10.47 -1.67
CA GLY A 189 -22.23 -11.20 -2.44
C GLY A 189 -20.94 -10.41 -2.69
N PHE A 190 -21.03 -9.11 -3.00
CA PHE A 190 -19.84 -8.26 -3.17
C PHE A 190 -19.12 -7.96 -1.84
N ILE A 191 -19.82 -7.91 -0.71
CA ILE A 191 -19.19 -7.80 0.62
C ILE A 191 -18.41 -9.09 0.95
N GLU A 192 -19.01 -10.25 0.70
CA GLU A 192 -18.34 -11.55 0.86
C GLU A 192 -17.15 -11.69 -0.10
N PHE A 193 -17.33 -11.29 -1.36
CA PHE A 193 -16.24 -11.30 -2.33
C PHE A 193 -15.07 -10.39 -1.91
N ARG A 194 -15.36 -9.20 -1.37
CA ARG A 194 -14.32 -8.35 -0.77
C ARG A 194 -13.57 -9.06 0.36
N ALA A 195 -14.27 -9.78 1.23
CA ALA A 195 -13.63 -10.54 2.30
C ALA A 195 -12.73 -11.67 1.76
N ILE A 196 -13.13 -12.35 0.68
CA ILE A 196 -12.31 -13.36 -0.01
C ILE A 196 -11.05 -12.72 -0.58
N ILE A 197 -11.18 -11.61 -1.30
CA ILE A 197 -10.04 -10.89 -1.90
C ILE A 197 -9.09 -10.35 -0.83
N THR A 198 -9.62 -9.80 0.25
CA THR A 198 -8.78 -9.33 1.36
C THR A 198 -7.98 -10.50 1.96
N ARG A 199 -8.61 -11.66 2.20
CA ARG A 199 -7.90 -12.85 2.67
C ARG A 199 -6.86 -13.37 1.68
N LEU A 200 -7.13 -13.30 0.36
CA LEU A 200 -6.17 -13.64 -0.69
C LEU A 200 -4.91 -12.78 -0.56
N ILE A 201 -5.09 -11.47 -0.43
CA ILE A 201 -3.99 -10.52 -0.27
C ILE A 201 -3.21 -10.82 1.02
N GLU A 202 -3.89 -10.92 2.15
CA GLU A 202 -3.26 -11.06 3.47
C GLU A 202 -2.59 -12.42 3.68
N ARG A 203 -3.16 -13.50 3.17
CA ARG A 203 -2.69 -14.87 3.45
C ARG A 203 -1.82 -15.48 2.36
N ILE A 204 -1.90 -14.98 1.14
CA ILE A 204 -1.14 -15.52 0.00
C ILE A 204 -0.19 -14.47 -0.56
N VAL A 205 -0.71 -13.31 -1.00
CA VAL A 205 0.12 -12.31 -1.69
C VAL A 205 1.18 -11.76 -0.73
N ILE A 206 0.77 -11.21 0.40
CA ILE A 206 1.68 -10.57 1.36
C ILE A 206 2.78 -11.52 1.90
N PRO A 207 2.49 -12.77 2.32
CA PRO A 207 3.53 -13.67 2.81
C PRO A 207 4.53 -14.14 1.75
N LEU A 208 4.11 -14.27 0.49
CA LEU A 208 4.98 -14.72 -0.61
C LEU A 208 5.80 -13.58 -1.23
N LEU A 209 5.40 -12.34 -0.99
CA LEU A 209 6.03 -11.16 -1.58
C LEU A 209 7.52 -11.01 -1.25
N PRO A 210 8.03 -11.24 -0.02
CA PRO A 210 9.46 -11.15 0.24
C PRO A 210 10.29 -12.12 -0.58
N LEU A 211 9.77 -13.32 -0.84
CA LEU A 211 10.45 -14.32 -1.67
C LEU A 211 10.49 -13.89 -3.15
N HIS A 212 9.39 -13.34 -3.63
CA HIS A 212 9.30 -12.76 -4.98
C HIS A 212 10.29 -11.59 -5.16
N ILE A 213 10.32 -10.65 -4.20
CA ILE A 213 11.25 -9.52 -4.20
C ILE A 213 12.70 -10.00 -4.15
N PHE A 214 13.01 -11.03 -3.35
CA PHE A 214 14.32 -11.62 -3.31
C PHE A 214 14.75 -12.12 -4.71
N GLY A 215 13.88 -12.84 -5.42
CA GLY A 215 14.17 -13.34 -6.78
C GLY A 215 14.46 -12.22 -7.77
N ILE A 216 13.67 -11.13 -7.75
CA ILE A 216 13.88 -9.96 -8.62
C ILE A 216 15.23 -9.29 -8.33
N PHE A 217 15.51 -8.98 -7.07
CA PHE A 217 16.78 -8.33 -6.71
C PHE A 217 17.98 -9.25 -6.92
N LEU A 218 17.80 -10.56 -6.80
CA LEU A 218 18.83 -11.52 -7.16
C LEU A 218 19.14 -11.45 -8.67
N ASP A 219 18.12 -11.45 -9.53
CA ASP A 219 18.29 -11.28 -10.97
C ASP A 219 18.96 -9.94 -11.31
N LEU A 220 18.55 -8.84 -10.69
CA LEU A 220 19.18 -7.53 -10.84
C LEU A 220 20.66 -7.53 -10.44
N THR A 221 21.09 -8.39 -9.51
CA THR A 221 22.52 -8.52 -9.15
C THR A 221 23.32 -9.29 -10.21
N TYR A 222 22.73 -10.31 -10.80
CA TYR A 222 23.35 -11.06 -11.91
C TYR A 222 23.51 -10.18 -13.17
N THR A 223 22.53 -9.31 -13.45
CA THR A 223 22.62 -8.34 -14.56
C THR A 223 23.52 -7.13 -14.25
N GLY A 224 24.06 -7.01 -13.03
CA GLY A 224 24.86 -5.87 -12.61
C GLY A 224 24.07 -4.57 -12.38
N LYS A 225 22.76 -4.58 -12.59
CA LYS A 225 21.87 -3.40 -12.48
C LYS A 225 21.50 -3.04 -11.03
N ALA A 226 21.67 -3.95 -10.07
CA ALA A 226 21.18 -3.82 -8.70
C ALA A 226 21.63 -2.53 -8.00
N TRP A 227 22.89 -2.17 -8.09
CA TRP A 227 23.42 -0.97 -7.43
C TRP A 227 22.98 0.33 -8.08
N ALA A 228 22.76 0.33 -9.39
CA ALA A 228 22.21 1.48 -10.11
C ALA A 228 20.74 1.71 -9.70
N VAL A 229 19.93 0.66 -9.70
CA VAL A 229 18.55 0.67 -9.23
C VAL A 229 18.49 1.14 -7.77
N MET A 230 19.31 0.56 -6.87
CA MET A 230 19.32 0.94 -5.45
C MET A 230 19.65 2.42 -5.23
N ARG A 231 20.65 2.95 -5.92
CA ARG A 231 20.99 4.38 -5.83
C ARG A 231 19.87 5.28 -6.33
N THR A 232 19.22 4.90 -7.42
CA THR A 232 18.04 5.60 -7.95
C THR A 232 16.92 5.61 -6.94
N LEU A 233 16.57 4.44 -6.39
CA LEU A 233 15.51 4.32 -5.39
C LEU A 233 15.79 5.16 -4.14
N LEU A 234 17.02 5.16 -3.64
CA LEU A 234 17.39 5.96 -2.48
C LEU A 234 17.21 7.48 -2.72
N ARG A 235 17.57 7.98 -3.91
CA ARG A 235 17.33 9.38 -4.29
C ARG A 235 15.83 9.69 -4.34
N VAL A 236 15.03 8.81 -4.93
CA VAL A 236 13.57 8.96 -5.01
C VAL A 236 12.96 8.94 -3.61
N VAL A 237 13.41 8.05 -2.73
CA VAL A 237 12.96 7.98 -1.33
C VAL A 237 13.14 9.31 -0.62
N VAL A 238 14.31 9.94 -0.74
CA VAL A 238 14.56 11.25 -0.12
C VAL A 238 13.61 12.31 -0.66
N VAL A 239 13.37 12.34 -1.98
CA VAL A 239 12.42 13.29 -2.59
C VAL A 239 11.01 13.03 -2.08
N VAL A 240 10.57 11.77 -1.99
CA VAL A 240 9.24 11.40 -1.48
C VAL A 240 9.06 11.85 -0.03
N LEU A 241 10.04 11.59 0.85
CA LEU A 241 9.94 12.00 2.26
C LEU A 241 9.80 13.54 2.42
N VAL A 242 10.55 14.29 1.62
CA VAL A 242 10.42 15.76 1.60
C VAL A 242 9.05 16.18 1.06
N LEU A 243 8.59 15.55 -0.03
CA LEU A 243 7.26 15.82 -0.59
C LEU A 243 6.15 15.52 0.38
N GLU A 244 6.19 14.40 1.09
CA GLU A 244 5.20 14.04 2.11
C GLU A 244 5.12 15.10 3.22
N LEU A 245 6.26 15.63 3.67
CA LEU A 245 6.30 16.71 4.64
C LEU A 245 5.69 18.01 4.08
N VAL A 246 5.96 18.33 2.80
CA VAL A 246 5.38 19.50 2.13
C VAL A 246 3.87 19.33 1.97
N ILE A 247 3.40 18.15 1.51
CA ILE A 247 1.97 17.83 1.36
C ILE A 247 1.24 18.04 2.69
N LEU A 248 1.74 17.44 3.76
CA LEU A 248 1.17 17.60 5.10
C LEU A 248 1.17 19.07 5.55
N SER A 249 2.27 19.78 5.32
CA SER A 249 2.36 21.20 5.69
C SER A 249 1.33 22.06 4.98
N VAL A 250 1.10 21.81 3.68
CA VAL A 250 0.07 22.50 2.89
C VAL A 250 -1.33 22.15 3.39
N GLN A 251 -1.62 20.87 3.65
CA GLN A 251 -2.92 20.43 4.16
C GLN A 251 -3.28 21.13 5.48
N TYR A 252 -2.34 21.19 6.43
CA TYR A 252 -2.55 21.91 7.70
C TYR A 252 -2.67 23.42 7.52
N ALA A 253 -1.89 24.02 6.61
CA ALA A 253 -1.99 25.44 6.30
C ALA A 253 -3.36 25.80 5.69
N VAL A 254 -3.91 24.97 4.80
CA VAL A 254 -5.29 25.08 4.27
C VAL A 254 -6.32 25.01 5.41
N GLY A 255 -6.08 24.11 6.37
CA GLY A 255 -6.83 24.06 7.64
C GLY A 255 -6.65 25.30 8.54
N ARG A 256 -5.80 26.28 8.16
CA ARG A 256 -5.40 27.48 8.93
C ARG A 256 -4.82 27.13 10.31
N LYS A 257 -4.15 26.01 10.44
CA LYS A 257 -3.33 25.65 11.61
C LYS A 257 -1.87 25.89 11.29
N ASN A 258 -1.07 26.20 12.31
CA ASN A 258 0.38 26.22 12.15
C ASN A 258 0.87 24.77 11.87
N PRO A 259 1.48 24.49 10.69
CA PRO A 259 1.85 23.12 10.32
C PRO A 259 2.78 22.46 11.33
N ALA A 260 3.83 23.16 11.77
CA ALA A 260 4.82 22.60 12.68
C ALA A 260 4.18 22.18 14.03
N ARG A 261 3.28 23.00 14.58
CA ARG A 261 2.59 22.70 15.82
C ARG A 261 1.58 21.56 15.65
N ALA A 262 0.83 21.57 14.56
CA ALA A 262 -0.19 20.56 14.29
C ALA A 262 0.44 19.19 13.98
N LEU A 263 1.52 19.16 13.20
CA LEU A 263 2.29 17.94 12.94
C LEU A 263 2.92 17.38 14.23
N GLY A 264 3.45 18.25 15.09
CA GLY A 264 3.96 17.84 16.40
C GLY A 264 2.89 17.16 17.27
N MET A 265 1.65 17.64 17.23
CA MET A 265 0.52 16.99 17.93
C MET A 265 0.14 15.65 17.32
N MET A 266 0.30 15.48 16.00
CA MET A 266 0.02 14.21 15.30
C MET A 266 1.15 13.19 15.38
N MET A 267 2.29 13.55 15.94
CA MET A 267 3.46 12.65 16.00
C MET A 267 3.18 11.27 16.61
N PRO A 268 2.36 11.12 17.69
CA PRO A 268 1.99 9.78 18.18
C PRO A 268 1.23 8.95 17.13
N ALA A 269 0.34 9.55 16.34
CA ALA A 269 -0.38 8.87 15.27
C ALA A 269 0.57 8.50 14.12
N TYR A 270 1.45 9.43 13.73
CA TYR A 270 2.48 9.19 12.72
C TYR A 270 3.37 7.99 13.10
N LEU A 271 3.91 7.96 14.32
CA LEU A 271 4.77 6.86 14.79
C LEU A 271 4.02 5.53 14.92
N THR A 272 2.74 5.55 15.33
CA THR A 272 1.91 4.35 15.37
C THR A 272 1.70 3.79 13.96
N ALA A 273 1.39 4.65 12.99
CA ALA A 273 1.24 4.27 11.60
C ALA A 273 2.54 3.73 10.98
N LEU A 274 3.70 4.33 11.32
CA LEU A 274 5.01 3.78 10.94
C LEU A 274 5.20 2.35 11.43
N GLY A 275 4.78 2.07 12.67
CA GLY A 275 4.95 0.74 13.27
C GLY A 275 3.93 -0.29 12.76
N THR A 276 2.73 0.12 12.38
CA THR A 276 1.64 -0.79 11.99
C THR A 276 1.49 -0.95 10.48
N SER A 277 1.94 0.02 9.69
CA SER A 277 1.66 0.14 8.24
C SER A 277 0.17 0.01 7.91
N SER A 278 -0.72 0.36 8.85
CA SER A 278 -2.17 0.22 8.71
C SER A 278 -2.89 1.47 9.21
N SER A 279 -3.58 2.17 8.30
CA SER A 279 -4.41 3.33 8.65
C SER A 279 -5.55 2.93 9.59
N ALA A 280 -6.18 1.77 9.34
CA ALA A 280 -7.28 1.26 10.15
C ALA A 280 -6.85 0.98 11.60
N ALA A 281 -5.72 0.30 11.81
CA ALA A 281 -5.19 0.01 13.14
C ALA A 281 -4.79 1.28 13.93
N THR A 282 -4.56 2.39 13.23
CA THR A 282 -4.13 3.66 13.81
C THR A 282 -5.30 4.58 14.18
N ILE A 283 -6.53 4.29 13.72
CA ILE A 283 -7.72 5.13 13.94
C ILE A 283 -7.85 5.64 15.40
N PRO A 284 -7.74 4.82 16.45
CA PRO A 284 -7.93 5.31 17.82
C PRO A 284 -6.91 6.40 18.22
N VAL A 285 -5.66 6.24 17.80
CA VAL A 285 -4.60 7.22 18.09
C VAL A 285 -4.78 8.47 17.24
N THR A 286 -5.09 8.31 15.95
CA THR A 286 -5.38 9.42 15.03
C THR A 286 -6.54 10.26 15.54
N LEU A 287 -7.63 9.62 15.97
CA LEU A 287 -8.79 10.27 16.54
C LEU A 287 -8.43 11.11 17.77
N ALA A 288 -7.69 10.51 18.71
CA ALA A 288 -7.26 11.20 19.92
C ALA A 288 -6.39 12.44 19.61
N GLN A 289 -5.43 12.33 18.68
CA GLN A 289 -4.56 13.44 18.31
C GLN A 289 -5.30 14.52 17.49
N THR A 290 -6.26 14.13 16.65
CA THR A 290 -7.11 15.04 15.88
C THR A 290 -7.97 15.89 16.80
N LYS A 291 -8.57 15.30 17.85
CA LYS A 291 -9.28 16.03 18.90
C LYS A 291 -8.37 17.00 19.66
N ARG A 292 -7.14 16.58 20.00
CA ARG A 292 -6.14 17.45 20.61
C ARG A 292 -5.75 18.63 19.71
N ASN A 293 -5.82 18.48 18.41
CA ASN A 293 -5.63 19.54 17.42
C ASN A 293 -6.83 20.53 17.36
N GLY A 294 -7.87 20.29 18.18
CA GLY A 294 -9.01 21.18 18.35
C GLY A 294 -10.15 20.93 17.36
N VAL A 295 -10.28 19.71 16.85
CA VAL A 295 -11.44 19.26 16.06
C VAL A 295 -12.54 18.78 17.03
N SER A 296 -13.78 19.15 16.76
CA SER A 296 -14.93 18.72 17.55
C SER A 296 -15.09 17.19 17.54
N ASP A 297 -15.65 16.63 18.61
CA ASP A 297 -15.83 15.19 18.79
C ASP A 297 -16.65 14.57 17.65
N ALA A 298 -17.74 15.21 17.26
CA ALA A 298 -18.61 14.75 16.19
C ALA A 298 -17.90 14.66 14.84
N VAL A 299 -17.16 15.72 14.47
CA VAL A 299 -16.42 15.76 13.20
C VAL A 299 -15.25 14.76 13.22
N ALA A 300 -14.48 14.72 14.30
CA ALA A 300 -13.34 13.82 14.40
C ALA A 300 -13.77 12.34 14.32
N SER A 301 -14.83 11.97 15.07
CA SER A 301 -15.34 10.59 15.11
C SER A 301 -15.94 10.13 13.78
N PHE A 302 -16.40 11.05 12.94
CA PHE A 302 -16.87 10.77 11.60
C PHE A 302 -15.76 10.79 10.56
N THR A 303 -14.94 11.86 10.54
CA THR A 303 -13.97 12.10 9.46
C THR A 303 -12.78 11.16 9.53
N VAL A 304 -12.23 10.90 10.72
CA VAL A 304 -11.01 10.09 10.86
C VAL A 304 -11.21 8.64 10.39
N PRO A 305 -12.26 7.89 10.82
CA PRO A 305 -12.50 6.55 10.31
C PRO A 305 -12.80 6.51 8.81
N LEU A 306 -13.52 7.51 8.29
CA LEU A 306 -13.80 7.61 6.87
C LEU A 306 -12.51 7.84 6.06
N CYS A 307 -11.71 8.84 6.44
CA CYS A 307 -10.47 9.20 5.74
C CYS A 307 -9.43 8.08 5.79
N ALA A 308 -9.38 7.29 6.85
CA ALA A 308 -8.50 6.13 6.94
C ALA A 308 -8.68 5.11 5.80
N THR A 309 -9.82 5.18 5.09
CA THR A 309 -10.15 4.31 3.96
C THR A 309 -10.14 5.02 2.60
N ILE A 310 -10.35 6.35 2.54
CA ILE A 310 -10.53 7.08 1.28
C ILE A 310 -9.46 8.13 1.01
N HIS A 311 -8.62 8.47 1.99
CA HIS A 311 -7.61 9.52 1.87
C HIS A 311 -6.20 8.93 1.90
N LEU A 312 -5.63 8.68 0.73
CA LEU A 312 -4.30 8.06 0.58
C LEU A 312 -3.30 8.99 -0.16
N ALA A 313 -3.17 10.23 0.29
CA ALA A 313 -2.30 11.23 -0.31
C ALA A 313 -0.82 10.84 -0.32
N GLY A 314 -0.31 10.25 0.78
CA GLY A 314 1.05 9.75 0.87
C GLY A 314 1.29 8.53 -0.03
N SER A 315 0.33 7.60 -0.10
CA SER A 315 0.41 6.46 -1.02
C SER A 315 0.42 6.91 -2.49
N THR A 316 -0.41 7.88 -2.84
CA THR A 316 -0.46 8.46 -4.19
C THR A 316 0.89 9.10 -4.57
N SER A 317 1.47 9.90 -3.68
CA SER A 317 2.78 10.54 -3.90
C SER A 317 3.87 9.50 -4.15
N LYS A 318 3.94 8.44 -3.35
CA LYS A 318 4.93 7.36 -3.50
C LYS A 318 4.76 6.60 -4.82
N ILE A 319 3.54 6.12 -5.09
CA ILE A 319 3.25 5.36 -6.32
C ILE A 319 3.64 6.21 -7.52
N PHE A 320 3.24 7.48 -7.53
CA PHE A 320 3.56 8.38 -8.63
C PHE A 320 5.07 8.62 -8.78
N ALA A 321 5.77 8.95 -7.70
CA ALA A 321 7.19 9.27 -7.75
C ALA A 321 8.05 8.07 -8.21
N PHE A 322 7.77 6.87 -7.71
CA PHE A 322 8.47 5.65 -8.13
C PHE A 322 8.13 5.28 -9.57
N ALA A 323 6.85 5.39 -9.99
CA ALA A 323 6.46 5.14 -11.37
C ALA A 323 7.15 6.13 -12.32
N PHE A 324 7.18 7.42 -11.97
CA PHE A 324 7.86 8.44 -12.75
C PHE A 324 9.38 8.18 -12.85
N ALA A 325 10.01 7.73 -11.76
CA ALA A 325 11.42 7.39 -11.76
C ALA A 325 11.73 6.19 -12.66
N ILE A 326 10.90 5.15 -12.66
CA ILE A 326 11.06 3.98 -13.54
C ILE A 326 10.89 4.40 -15.00
N VAL A 327 9.82 5.13 -15.34
CA VAL A 327 9.58 5.64 -16.68
C VAL A 327 10.75 6.49 -17.17
N PHE A 328 11.25 7.39 -16.33
CA PHE A 328 12.36 8.27 -16.68
C PHE A 328 13.67 7.51 -16.88
N THR A 329 14.02 6.59 -15.98
CA THR A 329 15.31 5.87 -16.05
C THR A 329 15.35 4.80 -17.12
N GLN A 330 14.20 4.29 -17.54
CA GLN A 330 14.08 3.28 -18.61
C GLN A 330 13.71 3.89 -19.97
N GLY A 331 13.52 5.22 -20.04
CA GLY A 331 13.24 5.91 -21.30
C GLY A 331 11.85 5.59 -21.88
N LEU A 332 10.87 5.22 -21.04
CA LEU A 332 9.51 4.95 -21.50
C LEU A 332 8.83 6.27 -21.92
N GLY A 333 8.26 6.28 -23.11
CA GLY A 333 7.65 7.48 -23.71
C GLY A 333 6.26 7.81 -23.18
N VAL A 334 6.12 8.16 -21.90
CA VAL A 334 4.83 8.55 -21.30
C VAL A 334 4.58 10.04 -21.48
N SER A 335 3.49 10.40 -22.14
CA SER A 335 3.12 11.80 -22.39
C SER A 335 2.54 12.49 -21.14
N ALA A 336 2.59 13.83 -21.11
CA ALA A 336 2.00 14.62 -20.02
C ALA A 336 0.49 14.35 -19.85
N VAL A 337 -0.24 14.10 -20.95
CA VAL A 337 -1.67 13.77 -20.91
C VAL A 337 -1.91 12.42 -20.22
N GLN A 338 -1.06 11.41 -20.50
CA GLN A 338 -1.13 10.11 -19.82
C GLN A 338 -0.83 10.26 -18.33
N TRP A 339 0.15 11.09 -17.93
CA TRP A 339 0.42 11.36 -16.52
C TRP A 339 -0.76 12.02 -15.82
N VAL A 340 -1.40 13.00 -16.43
CA VAL A 340 -2.62 13.63 -15.89
C VAL A 340 -3.73 12.60 -15.74
N GLY A 341 -3.98 11.80 -16.78
CA GLY A 341 -4.96 10.71 -16.72
C GLY A 341 -4.65 9.69 -15.62
N PHE A 342 -3.37 9.32 -15.48
CA PHE A 342 -2.92 8.41 -14.44
C PHE A 342 -3.18 8.96 -13.02
N ILE A 343 -2.94 10.28 -12.78
CA ILE A 343 -3.21 10.91 -11.48
C ILE A 343 -4.70 10.81 -11.13
N PHE A 344 -5.61 11.11 -12.06
CA PHE A 344 -7.04 11.02 -11.82
C PHE A 344 -7.48 9.58 -11.52
N MET A 345 -7.03 8.62 -12.33
CA MET A 345 -7.37 7.21 -12.15
C MET A 345 -6.76 6.62 -10.88
N LEU A 346 -5.52 7.01 -10.55
CA LEU A 346 -4.89 6.63 -9.31
C LEU A 346 -5.65 7.18 -8.10
N GLY A 347 -6.07 8.45 -8.15
CA GLY A 347 -6.89 9.05 -7.10
C GLY A 347 -8.19 8.29 -6.84
N ILE A 348 -8.89 7.89 -7.91
CA ILE A 348 -10.10 7.06 -7.80
C ILE A 348 -9.79 5.70 -7.19
N THR A 349 -8.72 5.05 -7.66
CA THR A 349 -8.28 3.75 -7.16
C THR A 349 -7.91 3.80 -5.69
N MET A 350 -7.30 4.89 -5.24
CA MET A 350 -6.95 5.09 -3.83
C MET A 350 -8.16 5.20 -2.92
N VAL A 351 -9.29 5.76 -3.37
CA VAL A 351 -10.55 5.77 -2.60
C VAL A 351 -11.06 4.35 -2.32
N ALA A 352 -10.72 3.40 -3.19
CA ALA A 352 -11.16 2.01 -3.10
C ALA A 352 -10.09 1.05 -2.53
N ALA A 353 -8.88 1.55 -2.31
CA ALA A 353 -7.78 0.72 -1.83
C ALA A 353 -8.02 0.27 -0.37
N PRO A 354 -7.74 -1.00 -0.03
CA PRO A 354 -7.89 -1.46 1.35
C PRO A 354 -6.83 -0.83 2.26
N GLY A 355 -7.22 -0.48 3.48
CA GLY A 355 -6.34 0.10 4.52
C GLY A 355 -5.39 -0.91 5.18
N VAL A 356 -4.91 -1.91 4.43
CA VAL A 356 -3.96 -2.94 4.89
C VAL A 356 -2.58 -2.72 4.28
N PRO A 357 -1.50 -3.25 4.89
CA PRO A 357 -0.16 -3.13 4.32
C PRO A 357 -0.11 -3.58 2.85
N GLY A 358 0.48 -2.78 1.97
CA GLY A 358 0.58 -3.06 0.54
C GLY A 358 -0.73 -2.90 -0.25
N GLY A 359 -1.87 -2.63 0.40
CA GLY A 359 -3.18 -2.58 -0.27
C GLY A 359 -3.27 -1.55 -1.39
N ALA A 360 -2.68 -0.37 -1.20
CA ALA A 360 -2.71 0.70 -2.18
C ALA A 360 -1.93 0.35 -3.46
N ILE A 361 -0.74 -0.24 -3.36
CA ILE A 361 0.01 -0.64 -4.55
C ILE A 361 -0.65 -1.81 -5.25
N MET A 362 -1.22 -2.78 -4.52
CA MET A 362 -1.95 -3.88 -5.14
C MET A 362 -3.15 -3.37 -5.96
N ALA A 363 -3.88 -2.37 -5.45
CA ALA A 363 -4.96 -1.75 -6.19
C ALA A 363 -4.48 -0.96 -7.43
N ALA A 364 -3.26 -0.39 -7.39
CA ALA A 364 -2.70 0.43 -8.46
C ALA A 364 -1.96 -0.36 -9.56
N THR A 365 -1.56 -1.62 -9.31
CA THR A 365 -0.75 -2.41 -10.26
C THR A 365 -1.33 -2.47 -11.66
N GLY A 366 -2.64 -2.65 -11.76
CA GLY A 366 -3.31 -2.67 -13.04
C GLY A 366 -3.27 -1.35 -13.82
N LEU A 367 -3.23 -0.21 -13.13
CA LEU A 367 -3.07 1.09 -13.78
C LEU A 367 -1.64 1.28 -14.30
N LEU A 368 -0.64 0.78 -13.57
CA LEU A 368 0.76 0.83 -14.00
C LEU A 368 0.93 0.12 -15.35
N SER A 369 0.42 -1.09 -15.48
CA SER A 369 0.50 -1.85 -16.73
C SER A 369 -0.38 -1.25 -17.84
N SER A 370 -1.64 -0.91 -17.56
CA SER A 370 -2.58 -0.48 -18.60
C SER A 370 -2.38 0.94 -19.09
N MET A 371 -1.92 1.88 -18.23
CA MET A 371 -1.78 3.30 -18.58
C MET A 371 -0.34 3.73 -18.82
N LEU A 372 0.63 3.12 -18.14
CA LEU A 372 2.04 3.46 -18.26
C LEU A 372 2.84 2.43 -19.05
N GLY A 373 2.23 1.28 -19.40
CA GLY A 373 2.85 0.23 -20.20
C GLY A 373 3.89 -0.59 -19.41
N PHE A 374 3.77 -0.67 -18.08
CA PHE A 374 4.69 -1.44 -17.25
C PHE A 374 4.58 -2.93 -17.54
N ASP A 375 5.72 -3.57 -17.73
CA ASP A 375 5.85 -5.03 -17.76
C ASP A 375 5.84 -5.62 -16.34
N ASP A 376 5.84 -6.95 -16.25
CA ASP A 376 5.78 -7.67 -14.99
C ASP A 376 6.99 -7.37 -14.07
N ALA A 377 8.18 -7.17 -14.64
CA ALA A 377 9.38 -6.85 -13.88
C ALA A 377 9.32 -5.43 -13.29
N GLN A 378 8.80 -4.47 -14.06
CA GLN A 378 8.58 -3.09 -13.61
C GLN A 378 7.49 -3.02 -12.55
N VAL A 379 6.39 -3.75 -12.70
CA VAL A 379 5.33 -3.87 -11.68
C VAL A 379 5.89 -4.48 -10.41
N ALA A 380 6.67 -5.53 -10.52
CA ALA A 380 7.31 -6.17 -9.38
C ALA A 380 8.29 -5.24 -8.64
N LEU A 381 9.09 -4.46 -9.38
CA LEU A 381 9.95 -3.42 -8.82
C LEU A 381 9.13 -2.33 -8.11
N MET A 382 8.01 -1.91 -8.68
CA MET A 382 7.09 -0.96 -8.06
C MET A 382 6.52 -1.50 -6.74
N ILE A 383 6.08 -2.75 -6.71
CA ILE A 383 5.58 -3.40 -5.50
C ILE A 383 6.66 -3.43 -4.43
N ALA A 384 7.89 -3.87 -4.79
CA ALA A 384 9.01 -3.95 -3.87
C ALA A 384 9.36 -2.59 -3.24
N THR A 385 9.49 -1.56 -4.08
CA THR A 385 9.85 -0.21 -3.63
C THR A 385 8.74 0.45 -2.82
N TYR A 386 7.49 0.27 -3.24
CA TYR A 386 6.35 0.77 -2.50
C TYR A 386 6.28 0.16 -1.10
N ILE A 387 6.40 -1.16 -0.96
CA ILE A 387 6.32 -1.84 0.32
C ILE A 387 7.48 -1.47 1.23
N ALA A 388 8.68 -1.27 0.69
CA ALA A 388 9.81 -0.77 1.46
C ALA A 388 9.56 0.62 2.08
N MET A 389 8.63 1.38 1.51
CA MET A 389 8.24 2.74 1.95
C MET A 389 6.81 2.81 2.49
N ASP A 390 6.09 1.69 2.59
CA ASP A 390 4.65 1.69 2.90
C ASP A 390 4.34 2.33 4.24
N SER A 391 5.13 2.04 5.25
CA SER A 391 5.00 2.63 6.59
C SER A 391 5.02 4.16 6.59
N PHE A 392 5.88 4.79 5.79
CA PHE A 392 5.99 6.24 5.72
C PHE A 392 4.76 6.87 5.05
N GLY A 393 4.30 6.31 3.93
CA GLY A 393 3.10 6.83 3.30
C GLY A 393 1.84 6.59 4.12
N THR A 394 1.75 5.46 4.84
CA THR A 394 0.66 5.23 5.80
C THR A 394 0.68 6.27 6.92
N ALA A 395 1.87 6.60 7.44
CA ALA A 395 2.01 7.65 8.43
C ALA A 395 1.59 9.03 7.89
N THR A 396 1.90 9.32 6.62
CA THR A 396 1.45 10.52 5.93
C THR A 396 -0.06 10.54 5.71
N ASN A 397 -0.67 9.43 5.26
CA ASN A 397 -2.12 9.31 5.11
C ASN A 397 -2.83 9.64 6.43
N VAL A 398 -2.49 8.93 7.49
CA VAL A 398 -3.07 9.06 8.83
C VAL A 398 -2.91 10.48 9.41
N THR A 399 -1.75 11.08 9.20
CA THR A 399 -1.51 12.45 9.66
C THR A 399 -2.30 13.45 8.85
N GLY A 400 -2.44 13.22 7.54
CA GLY A 400 -3.29 13.99 6.65
C GLY A 400 -4.78 13.89 6.98
N ASP A 401 -5.25 12.74 7.47
CA ASP A 401 -6.65 12.56 7.92
C ASP A 401 -7.02 13.58 9.01
N GLY A 402 -6.08 13.86 9.91
CA GLY A 402 -6.23 14.92 10.91
C GLY A 402 -6.36 16.31 10.29
N ALA A 403 -5.64 16.60 9.20
CA ALA A 403 -5.76 17.86 8.48
C ALA A 403 -7.11 17.98 7.74
N ILE A 404 -7.57 16.90 7.09
CA ILE A 404 -8.90 16.85 6.47
C ILE A 404 -9.98 17.09 7.52
N ALA A 405 -9.89 16.45 8.68
CA ALA A 405 -10.84 16.66 9.77
C ALA A 405 -10.88 18.13 10.24
N ILE A 406 -9.75 18.81 10.32
CA ILE A 406 -9.69 20.24 10.64
C ILE A 406 -10.39 21.09 9.57
N ILE A 407 -10.20 20.78 8.28
CA ILE A 407 -10.84 21.48 7.18
C ILE A 407 -12.36 21.29 7.24
N VAL A 408 -12.81 20.06 7.45
CA VAL A 408 -14.25 19.70 7.57
C VAL A 408 -14.88 20.40 8.78
N ASP A 409 -14.23 20.38 9.94
CA ASP A 409 -14.71 21.01 11.18
C ASP A 409 -14.92 22.52 11.01
N ARG A 410 -13.97 23.17 10.32
CA ARG A 410 -14.11 24.60 9.99
C ARG A 410 -15.27 24.90 9.04
N LEU A 411 -15.47 24.06 8.02
CA LEU A 411 -16.58 24.21 7.08
C LEU A 411 -17.92 23.93 7.75
N ALA A 412 -17.93 22.99 8.69
CA ALA A 412 -19.11 22.65 9.49
C ALA A 412 -19.52 23.80 10.43
N GLY A 413 -18.54 24.56 10.95
CA GLY A 413 -18.81 25.70 11.83
C GLY A 413 -19.66 25.35 13.05
N GLY A 414 -19.46 24.18 13.66
CA GLY A 414 -20.24 23.65 14.78
C GLY A 414 -21.58 23.04 14.41
N ARG A 415 -21.95 22.98 13.12
CA ARG A 415 -23.25 22.45 12.67
C ARG A 415 -23.32 20.93 12.71
N LEU A 416 -22.19 20.24 12.63
CA LEU A 416 -22.13 18.80 12.84
C LEU A 416 -22.29 18.50 14.33
N GLY A 417 -23.49 18.00 14.73
CA GLY A 417 -23.82 17.72 16.12
C GLY A 417 -24.72 18.80 16.80
N ALA A 418 -24.94 19.94 16.13
CA ALA A 418 -25.83 20.98 16.64
C ALA A 418 -27.29 20.83 16.12
N ASP A 419 -27.48 20.23 14.96
CA ASP A 419 -28.82 19.85 14.50
C ASP A 419 -29.19 18.57 15.26
N GLY A 420 -29.93 18.77 16.37
CA GLY A 420 -30.31 17.75 17.33
C GLY A 420 -31.26 16.69 16.78
N ASP A 421 -30.86 16.04 15.69
CA ASP A 421 -31.49 14.84 15.21
C ASP A 421 -30.67 13.62 15.74
N PRO A 422 -31.17 12.98 16.82
CA PRO A 422 -30.52 11.83 17.41
C PRO A 422 -30.38 10.65 16.45
N GLU A 423 -31.18 10.59 15.38
CA GLU A 423 -31.12 9.56 14.34
C GLU A 423 -29.92 9.74 13.44
N ASN A 424 -29.60 10.97 13.03
CA ASN A 424 -28.40 11.27 12.23
C ASN A 424 -27.09 11.04 13.01
N ALA A 425 -27.07 11.36 14.29
CA ALA A 425 -25.91 11.10 15.16
C ALA A 425 -25.71 9.59 15.43
N ARG A 426 -26.79 8.81 15.54
CA ARG A 426 -26.74 7.35 15.72
C ARG A 426 -26.39 6.62 14.43
N GLU A 427 -26.88 7.03 13.27
CA GLU A 427 -26.48 6.45 11.98
C GLU A 427 -25.01 6.72 11.65
N LEU A 428 -24.49 7.90 11.93
CA LEU A 428 -23.09 8.26 11.66
C LEU A 428 -22.09 7.60 12.61
N SER A 429 -22.47 7.34 13.88
CA SER A 429 -21.56 6.71 14.84
C SER A 429 -21.61 5.19 14.85
N PHE A 430 -22.67 4.58 14.38
CA PHE A 430 -22.96 3.17 14.66
C PHE A 430 -22.58 2.20 13.53
N ASP A 431 -22.76 2.59 12.26
CA ASP A 431 -22.49 1.66 11.14
C ASP A 431 -21.00 1.56 10.79
N GLY A 432 -20.23 2.63 10.95
CA GLY A 432 -18.77 2.59 10.74
C GLY A 432 -18.05 1.79 11.83
N MET A 433 -18.46 1.94 13.09
CA MET A 433 -17.85 1.22 14.21
C MET A 433 -18.28 -0.25 14.29
N LYS A 434 -19.58 -0.58 14.01
CA LYS A 434 -20.03 -1.97 13.87
C LYS A 434 -19.32 -2.72 12.73
N TYR A 435 -18.92 -1.99 11.69
CA TYR A 435 -18.19 -2.56 10.58
C TYR A 435 -16.73 -2.89 10.96
N LEU A 436 -16.08 -2.00 11.71
CA LEU A 436 -14.72 -2.21 12.22
C LEU A 436 -14.67 -3.31 13.30
N ASP A 437 -15.66 -3.39 14.17
CA ASP A 437 -15.77 -4.48 15.17
C ASP A 437 -15.98 -5.84 14.50
N ARG A 438 -16.80 -5.96 13.45
CA ARG A 438 -16.97 -7.21 12.72
C ARG A 438 -15.73 -7.66 11.96
N VAL A 439 -14.96 -6.73 11.40
CA VAL A 439 -13.73 -7.05 10.66
C VAL A 439 -12.56 -7.36 11.60
N SER A 440 -12.52 -6.76 12.79
CA SER A 440 -11.44 -6.98 13.76
C SER A 440 -11.68 -8.17 14.71
N VAL A 441 -12.94 -8.53 14.99
CA VAL A 441 -13.30 -9.54 16.00
C VAL A 441 -13.56 -10.93 15.39
N GLU A 442 -14.05 -11.03 14.16
CA GLU A 442 -14.25 -12.33 13.50
C GLU A 442 -12.94 -13.08 13.15
N GLY A 443 -11.80 -12.48 13.37
CA GLY A 443 -10.48 -13.12 13.19
C GLY A 443 -9.84 -13.68 14.45
N VAL A 444 -10.36 -13.41 15.66
CA VAL A 444 -9.66 -13.71 16.94
C VAL A 444 -10.51 -14.43 17.99
N VAL A 445 -11.83 -14.36 17.96
CA VAL A 445 -12.69 -14.97 19.00
C VAL A 445 -13.93 -15.63 18.37
N SER A 446 -14.23 -16.86 18.75
CA SER A 446 -15.43 -17.58 18.28
C SER A 446 -16.71 -16.96 18.88
N PRO A 447 -17.88 -17.10 18.20
CA PRO A 447 -19.16 -16.63 18.74
C PRO A 447 -19.51 -17.24 20.10
N GLU A 448 -19.03 -18.43 20.41
CA GLU A 448 -19.22 -19.12 21.69
C GLU A 448 -18.39 -18.49 22.82
N GLU A 449 -17.18 -18.04 22.55
CA GLU A 449 -16.35 -17.33 23.53
C GLU A 449 -16.87 -15.93 23.85
N LEU A 450 -17.50 -15.26 22.89
CA LEU A 450 -18.19 -13.98 23.10
C LEU A 450 -19.46 -14.13 23.95
N ALA A 451 -20.23 -15.19 23.75
CA ALA A 451 -21.40 -15.49 24.56
C ALA A 451 -21.01 -15.84 26.02
N ALA A 452 -19.94 -16.60 26.20
CA ALA A 452 -19.42 -16.94 27.54
C ALA A 452 -18.85 -15.74 28.29
N SER A 453 -18.23 -14.77 27.60
CA SER A 453 -17.73 -13.54 28.21
C SER A 453 -18.84 -12.54 28.55
N ALA A 454 -19.95 -12.54 27.80
CA ALA A 454 -21.12 -11.72 28.07
C ALA A 454 -21.94 -12.25 29.28
N GLU A 455 -22.00 -13.58 29.47
CA GLU A 455 -22.61 -14.21 30.67
C GLU A 455 -21.76 -14.06 31.93
N ALA A 456 -20.42 -13.97 31.78
CA ALA A 456 -19.50 -13.77 32.93
C ALA A 456 -19.48 -12.31 33.42
N ALA A 457 -19.88 -11.34 32.63
CA ALA A 457 -20.12 -9.95 33.02
C ALA A 457 -21.55 -9.78 33.49
N GLY A 458 -21.86 -10.19 34.72
CA GLY A 458 -23.18 -10.13 35.32
C GLY A 458 -23.85 -8.73 35.27
N PRO A 459 -25.14 -8.60 35.64
CA PRO A 459 -25.98 -7.43 35.38
C PRO A 459 -25.61 -6.13 36.09
N ASP A 460 -24.46 -6.06 36.78
CA ASP A 460 -24.05 -4.93 37.62
C ASP A 460 -23.03 -3.94 36.94
N ALA A 461 -22.78 -4.06 35.65
CA ALA A 461 -21.85 -3.16 34.96
C ALA A 461 -22.55 -1.97 34.25
N ALA A 462 -23.81 -1.70 34.56
CA ALA A 462 -24.59 -0.57 34.06
C ALA A 462 -25.15 0.27 35.20
N SER A 463 -24.26 0.89 35.99
CA SER A 463 -24.61 2.01 36.87
C SER A 463 -23.53 3.09 36.81
#